data_8e01bd3d8d1c719e5de3add6dd33f70c
#
_entry.id   8e01bd3d8d1c719e5de3add6dd33f70c
#
_cell.length_a   1.000
_cell.length_b   1.000
_cell.length_c   1.000
_cell.angle_alpha   90.00
_cell.angle_beta   90.00
_cell.angle_gamma   90.00
#
_symmetry.space_group_name_H-M   'P 1'
#
loop_
_entity.id
_entity.type
_entity.pdbx_description
1 polymer ?
#
loop_
_entity_poly.entity_id
_entity_poly.type
_entity_poly.pdbx_seq_one_letter_code
_entity_poly.pdbx_strand_id
1 'polypeptide(L)'
;MLDKPASHTSVRATGPLAGTRIVEFAGIGPGPFACMMLADMGAEVVTLDRIGAKKNMKGVAVRGRKVVELDLKDKGAIADVLDLLANADALIEGFRPGVMERLGLGPDVVMAQRAVAAAG
;
A
#
# COMPACT_ATOMS: atom_id res chain seq x y z
N MET A 1 19.11 12.57 -5.52
CA MET A 1 18.86 12.14 -5.54
C MET A 1 18.78 11.59 -5.37
N LEU A 2 18.73 11.52 -5.48
CA LEU A 2 18.59 10.81 -5.40
C LEU A 2 18.71 10.14 -5.47
N ASP A 3 18.90 10.02 -5.53
CA ASP A 3 18.93 9.24 -5.53
C ASP A 3 19.13 8.56 -5.52
N LYS A 4 19.44 8.32 -5.53
CA LYS A 4 19.58 7.60 -5.57
C LYS A 4 19.62 6.79 -5.61
N PRO A 5 19.70 6.73 -5.65
CA PRO A 5 19.68 5.74 -5.75
C PRO A 5 19.72 4.93 -5.77
N ALA A 6 19.99 4.87 -6.01
CA ALA A 6 19.87 4.07 -6.05
C ALA A 6 19.83 3.26 -5.85
N SER A 7 20.01 3.24 -5.81
CA SER A 7 19.88 2.43 -5.69
C SER A 7 19.65 1.63 -5.46
N HIS A 8 19.86 1.56 -5.54
CA HIS A 8 19.55 0.79 -5.45
C HIS A 8 19.27 0.16 -5.70
N THR A 9 19.61 0.15 -5.58
CA THR A 9 19.46 -0.33 -6.07
C THR A 9 19.08 -0.81 -6.36
N SER A 10 19.65 -0.33 -6.00
CA SER A 10 19.13 -0.72 -6.48
C SER A 10 18.53 -1.70 -7.11
N VAL A 11 18.12 -2.19 -6.45
CA VAL A 11 17.44 -3.26 -7.13
C VAL A 11 16.24 -2.73 -7.88
N ARG A 12 16.28 -2.78 -9.17
CA ARG A 12 15.15 -2.39 -9.97
C ARG A 12 14.07 -3.44 -9.94
N ALA A 13 12.83 -3.01 -9.80
CA ALA A 13 11.72 -3.92 -9.97
C ALA A 13 11.74 -4.48 -11.40
N THR A 14 11.72 -5.80 -11.52
CA THR A 14 11.68 -6.49 -12.80
C THR A 14 10.54 -7.50 -12.76
N GLY A 15 10.02 -7.82 -13.94
CA GLY A 15 8.95 -8.79 -14.06
C GLY A 15 7.68 -8.18 -14.65
N PRO A 16 6.64 -9.00 -14.78
CA PRO A 16 5.41 -8.59 -15.50
C PRO A 16 4.67 -7.42 -14.85
N LEU A 17 4.88 -7.18 -13.55
CA LEU A 17 4.20 -6.11 -12.84
C LEU A 17 5.09 -4.91 -12.55
N ALA A 18 6.25 -4.82 -13.20
CA ALA A 18 7.11 -3.65 -13.06
C ALA A 18 6.34 -2.39 -13.43
N GLY A 19 6.39 -1.37 -12.56
CA GLY A 19 5.65 -0.13 -12.76
C GLY A 19 4.26 -0.11 -12.13
N THR A 20 3.78 -1.25 -11.64
CA THR A 20 2.49 -1.34 -10.95
C THR A 20 2.68 -0.98 -9.48
N ARG A 21 1.83 -0.10 -8.96
CA ARG A 21 1.86 0.28 -7.54
C ARG A 21 0.63 -0.26 -6.84
N ILE A 22 0.87 -0.99 -5.75
CA ILE A 22 -0.19 -1.60 -4.95
C ILE A 22 -0.08 -1.07 -3.52
N VAL A 23 -1.21 -0.69 -2.96
CA VAL A 23 -1.31 -0.31 -1.54
C VAL A 23 -2.02 -1.43 -0.81
N GLU A 24 -1.42 -1.88 0.28
CA GLU A 24 -1.95 -2.96 1.10
C GLU A 24 -2.19 -2.43 2.51
N PHE A 25 -3.38 -2.73 3.06
CA PHE A 25 -3.56 -2.58 4.51
C PHE A 25 -3.11 -3.88 5.18
N ALA A 26 -2.19 -3.76 6.12
CA ALA A 26 -1.60 -4.92 6.79
C ALA A 26 -2.67 -5.78 7.44
N GLY A 27 -2.46 -7.08 7.39
CA GLY A 27 -3.38 -8.05 7.95
C GLY A 27 -2.71 -9.41 8.06
N ILE A 28 -3.53 -10.43 8.14
CA ILE A 28 -3.06 -11.82 8.20
C ILE A 28 -3.76 -12.63 7.11
N GLY A 29 -3.13 -13.72 6.71
CA GLY A 29 -3.72 -14.68 5.77
C GLY A 29 -3.51 -14.32 4.31
N PRO A 30 -4.58 -14.37 3.49
CA PRO A 30 -4.45 -14.28 2.04
C PRO A 30 -3.91 -12.95 1.52
N GLY A 31 -4.28 -11.83 2.15
CA GLY A 31 -3.83 -10.52 1.70
C GLY A 31 -2.32 -10.38 1.67
N PRO A 32 -1.63 -10.56 2.81
CA PRO A 32 -0.17 -10.50 2.85
C PRO A 32 0.51 -11.49 1.92
N PHE A 33 -0.04 -12.70 1.79
CA PHE A 33 0.51 -13.69 0.88
C PHE A 33 0.39 -13.25 -0.58
N ALA A 34 -0.77 -12.73 -0.96
CA ALA A 34 -0.97 -12.22 -2.32
C ALA A 34 -0.01 -11.07 -2.63
N CYS A 35 0.16 -10.14 -1.69
CA CYS A 35 1.06 -9.01 -1.87
C CYS A 35 2.51 -9.44 -1.98
N MET A 36 2.90 -10.48 -1.25
CA MET A 36 4.23 -11.05 -1.40
C MET A 36 4.45 -11.55 -2.82
N MET A 37 3.48 -12.27 -3.37
CA MET A 37 3.58 -12.79 -4.74
C MET A 37 3.62 -11.66 -5.76
N LEU A 38 2.80 -10.62 -5.56
CA LEU A 38 2.77 -9.48 -6.47
C LEU A 38 4.09 -8.72 -6.44
N ALA A 39 4.68 -8.55 -5.26
CA ALA A 39 5.99 -7.94 -5.11
C ALA A 39 7.06 -8.76 -5.83
N ASP A 40 7.00 -10.08 -5.72
CA ASP A 40 7.94 -10.97 -6.41
C ASP A 40 7.85 -10.82 -7.94
N MET A 41 6.66 -10.43 -8.44
CA MET A 41 6.46 -10.21 -9.87
C MET A 41 6.80 -8.79 -10.33
N GLY A 42 7.35 -7.98 -9.45
CA GLY A 42 7.86 -6.65 -9.80
C GLY A 42 7.00 -5.48 -9.34
N ALA A 43 5.85 -5.72 -8.74
CA ALA A 43 4.99 -4.64 -8.26
C ALA A 43 5.66 -3.90 -7.08
N GLU A 44 5.44 -2.60 -7.02
CA GLU A 44 5.80 -1.79 -5.86
C GLU A 44 4.65 -1.91 -4.86
N VAL A 45 4.92 -2.52 -3.69
CA VAL A 45 3.89 -2.70 -2.67
C VAL A 45 4.20 -1.83 -1.46
N VAL A 46 3.27 -0.93 -1.15
CA VAL A 46 3.33 -0.10 0.05
C VAL A 46 2.34 -0.69 1.06
N THR A 47 2.84 -1.10 2.21
CA THR A 47 2.02 -1.69 3.26
C THR A 47 1.76 -0.65 4.34
N LEU A 48 0.49 -0.39 4.61
CA LEU A 48 0.06 0.53 5.66
C LEU A 48 -0.28 -0.29 6.90
N ASP A 49 0.31 0.08 8.02
CA ASP A 49 0.09 -0.64 9.26
C ASP A 49 -0.08 0.34 10.42
N ARG A 50 -0.57 -0.15 11.52
CA ARG A 50 -0.74 0.66 12.73
C ARG A 50 0.62 0.99 13.33
N ILE A 51 0.68 2.10 14.05
CA ILE A 51 1.91 2.52 14.72
C ILE A 51 2.35 1.45 15.71
N GLY A 52 3.62 1.09 15.64
CA GLY A 52 4.21 0.06 16.50
C GLY A 52 4.13 -1.36 15.97
N ALA A 53 3.32 -1.61 14.96
CA ALA A 53 3.14 -2.95 14.42
C ALA A 53 4.38 -3.48 13.69
N LYS A 54 5.21 -2.59 13.19
CA LYS A 54 6.41 -2.97 12.44
C LYS A 54 7.31 -3.93 13.20
N LYS A 55 7.31 -3.84 14.52
CA LYS A 55 8.12 -4.72 15.37
C LYS A 55 7.71 -6.19 15.25
N ASN A 56 6.47 -6.44 14.82
CA ASN A 56 5.92 -7.77 14.71
C ASN A 56 6.00 -8.33 13.30
N MET A 57 6.46 -7.55 12.34
CA MET A 57 6.58 -8.01 10.96
C MET A 57 7.83 -8.83 10.80
N LYS A 58 7.66 -10.07 10.40
CA LYS A 58 8.77 -11.02 10.29
C LYS A 58 8.60 -11.91 9.07
N GLY A 59 9.73 -12.45 8.66
CA GLY A 59 9.77 -13.52 7.69
C GLY A 59 9.67 -13.05 6.26
N VAL A 60 9.59 -14.03 5.37
CA VAL A 60 9.63 -13.79 3.93
C VAL A 60 8.39 -13.08 3.40
N ALA A 61 7.29 -13.18 4.14
CA ALA A 61 6.03 -12.57 3.69
C ALA A 61 6.09 -11.05 3.61
N VAL A 62 7.06 -10.43 4.29
CA VAL A 62 7.23 -8.97 4.25
C VAL A 62 8.26 -8.50 3.24
N ARG A 63 8.90 -9.42 2.55
CA ARG A 63 9.93 -9.03 1.58
C ARG A 63 9.32 -8.22 0.43
N GLY A 64 10.08 -7.27 -0.05
CA GLY A 64 9.65 -6.44 -1.17
C GLY A 64 8.62 -5.39 -0.82
N ARG A 65 8.29 -5.23 0.46
CA ARG A 65 7.29 -4.26 0.92
C ARG A 65 7.96 -3.03 1.51
N LYS A 66 7.37 -1.88 1.22
CA LYS A 66 7.67 -0.65 1.93
C LYS A 66 6.58 -0.47 2.98
N VAL A 67 6.96 -0.48 4.25
CA VAL A 67 6.00 -0.40 5.35
C VAL A 67 5.91 1.03 5.87
N VAL A 68 4.70 1.55 5.94
CA VAL A 68 4.42 2.88 6.49
C VAL A 68 3.47 2.70 7.66
N GLU A 69 3.86 3.20 8.82
CA GLU A 69 3.02 3.16 10.01
C GLU A 69 2.22 4.45 10.14
N LEU A 70 0.94 4.31 10.44
CA LEU A 70 0.07 5.46 10.61
C LEU A 70 -1.08 5.13 11.56
N ASP A 71 -1.74 6.19 12.05
CA ASP A 71 -2.91 6.06 12.90
C ASP A 71 -4.17 6.35 12.08
N LEU A 72 -4.94 5.32 11.78
CA LEU A 72 -6.15 5.45 10.97
C LEU A 72 -7.28 6.20 11.69
N LYS A 73 -7.11 6.51 12.98
CA LYS A 73 -8.06 7.36 13.71
C LYS A 73 -7.80 8.83 13.48
N ASP A 74 -6.63 9.17 12.97
CA ASP A 74 -6.25 10.55 12.67
C ASP A 74 -6.75 10.93 11.28
N LYS A 75 -7.54 12.00 11.19
CA LYS A 75 -8.09 12.46 9.92
C LYS A 75 -7.00 12.90 8.94
N GLY A 76 -5.90 13.44 9.46
CA GLY A 76 -4.76 13.80 8.61
C GLY A 76 -4.14 12.57 7.96
N ALA A 77 -4.05 11.48 8.71
CA ALA A 77 -3.53 10.22 8.16
C ALA A 77 -4.46 9.67 7.08
N ILE A 78 -5.77 9.78 7.25
CA ILE A 78 -6.72 9.34 6.24
C ILE A 78 -6.56 10.15 4.95
N ALA A 79 -6.37 11.46 5.06
CA ALA A 79 -6.12 12.29 3.89
C ALA A 79 -4.84 11.86 3.16
N ASP A 80 -3.78 11.55 3.91
CA ASP A 80 -2.54 11.06 3.33
C ASP A 80 -2.72 9.73 2.60
N VAL A 81 -3.53 8.84 3.17
CA VAL A 81 -3.85 7.55 2.53
C VAL A 81 -4.60 7.78 1.22
N LEU A 82 -5.56 8.68 1.22
CA LEU A 82 -6.31 8.98 0.00
C LEU A 82 -5.40 9.54 -1.10
N ASP A 83 -4.44 10.39 -0.74
CA ASP A 83 -3.47 10.91 -1.70
C ASP A 83 -2.60 9.78 -2.25
N LEU A 84 -2.18 8.87 -1.41
CA LEU A 84 -1.40 7.72 -1.83
C LEU A 84 -2.21 6.85 -2.80
N LEU A 85 -3.47 6.59 -2.47
CA LEU A 85 -4.35 5.76 -3.28
C LEU A 85 -4.69 6.39 -4.63
N ALA A 86 -4.67 7.71 -4.72
CA ALA A 86 -4.96 8.40 -5.97
C ALA A 86 -3.97 8.01 -7.07
N ASN A 87 -2.76 7.62 -6.70
CA ASN A 87 -1.71 7.24 -7.64
C ASN A 87 -1.41 5.74 -7.63
N ALA A 88 -2.23 4.95 -6.98
CA ALA A 88 -2.05 3.50 -6.94
C ALA A 88 -2.88 2.81 -8.01
N ASP A 89 -2.43 1.64 -8.42
CA ASP A 89 -3.15 0.82 -9.40
C ASP A 89 -4.14 -0.13 -8.73
N ALA A 90 -3.84 -0.52 -7.49
CA ALA A 90 -4.71 -1.44 -6.75
C ALA A 90 -4.60 -1.20 -5.25
N LEU A 91 -5.67 -1.53 -4.56
CA LEU A 91 -5.74 -1.51 -3.10
C LEU A 91 -6.17 -2.90 -2.65
N ILE A 92 -5.43 -3.45 -1.69
CA ILE A 92 -5.75 -4.76 -1.10
C ILE A 92 -5.97 -4.57 0.40
N GLU A 93 -7.11 -5.03 0.87
CA GLU A 93 -7.42 -5.01 2.29
C GLU A 93 -8.22 -6.26 2.65
N GLY A 94 -8.04 -6.72 3.86
CA GLY A 94 -8.74 -7.92 4.35
C GLY A 94 -9.57 -7.65 5.60
N PHE A 95 -9.98 -6.41 5.81
CA PHE A 95 -10.83 -6.05 6.95
C PHE A 95 -12.22 -6.63 6.80
N ARG A 96 -12.93 -6.70 7.91
CA ARG A 96 -14.33 -7.14 7.90
C ARG A 96 -15.18 -6.14 7.11
N PRO A 97 -16.30 -6.59 6.55
CA PRO A 97 -17.20 -5.70 5.82
C PRO A 97 -17.55 -4.45 6.62
N GLY A 98 -17.53 -3.31 5.96
CA GLY A 98 -17.87 -2.02 6.54
C GLY A 98 -16.73 -1.29 7.24
N VAL A 99 -15.59 -1.94 7.48
CA VAL A 99 -14.48 -1.28 8.18
C VAL A 99 -13.88 -0.16 7.34
N MET A 100 -13.61 -0.40 6.07
CA MET A 100 -13.04 0.63 5.19
C MET A 100 -13.98 1.82 5.06
N GLU A 101 -15.29 1.56 4.95
CA GLU A 101 -16.28 2.63 4.88
C GLU A 101 -16.28 3.48 6.14
N ARG A 102 -16.20 2.84 7.31
CA ARG A 102 -16.15 3.58 8.58
C ARG A 102 -14.89 4.43 8.73
N LEU A 103 -13.80 4.00 8.08
CA LEU A 103 -12.57 4.76 8.10
C LEU A 103 -12.56 5.92 7.10
N GLY A 104 -13.59 6.05 6.27
CA GLY A 104 -13.61 7.03 5.20
C GLY A 104 -12.81 6.60 3.99
N LEU A 105 -12.57 5.31 3.85
CA LEU A 105 -11.74 4.73 2.79
C LEU A 105 -12.52 3.69 1.98
N GLY A 106 -13.84 3.82 1.93
CA GLY A 106 -14.64 2.91 1.13
C GLY A 106 -14.36 3.09 -0.37
N PRO A 107 -14.78 2.10 -1.19
CA PRO A 107 -14.49 2.13 -2.61
C PRO A 107 -14.96 3.42 -3.30
N ASP A 108 -16.14 3.90 -2.96
CA ASP A 108 -16.69 5.10 -3.59
C ASP A 108 -15.83 6.33 -3.32
N VAL A 109 -15.37 6.48 -2.09
CA VAL A 109 -14.52 7.62 -1.69
C VAL A 109 -13.17 7.53 -2.39
N VAL A 110 -12.57 6.35 -2.40
CA VAL A 110 -11.26 6.13 -3.01
C VAL A 110 -11.32 6.38 -4.51
N MET A 111 -12.36 5.89 -5.19
CA MET A 111 -12.50 6.07 -6.62
C MET A 111 -12.79 7.52 -6.98
N ALA A 112 -13.56 8.24 -6.16
CA ALA A 112 -13.81 9.65 -6.39
C ALA A 112 -12.52 10.46 -6.29
N GLN A 113 -11.69 10.18 -5.29
CA GLN A 113 -10.41 10.88 -5.12
C GLN A 113 -9.48 10.60 -6.30
N ARG A 114 -9.46 9.37 -6.79
CA ARG A 114 -8.65 8.99 -7.93
C ARG A 114 -9.10 9.72 -9.20
N ALA A 115 -10.41 9.87 -9.40
CA ALA A 115 -10.94 10.58 -10.54
C ALA A 115 -10.54 12.06 -10.53
N VAL A 116 -10.57 12.70 -9.36
CA VAL A 116 -10.13 14.08 -9.21
C VAL A 116 -8.64 14.22 -9.55
N ALA A 117 -7.82 13.30 -9.04
CA ALA A 117 -6.37 13.31 -9.31
C ALA A 117 -6.08 13.13 -10.80
N ALA A 118 -6.84 12.27 -11.48
CA ALA A 118 -6.66 12.03 -12.91
C ALA A 118 -7.09 13.23 -13.74
N ALA A 119 -8.08 13.98 -13.28
CA ALA A 119 -8.59 15.17 -14.00
C ALA A 119 -7.71 16.40 -13.77
N GLY A 120 -7.02 16.42 -12.64
CA GLY A 120 -6.13 17.52 -12.28
C GLY A 120 -4.79 17.38 -12.93
#